data_7f45ee3b345d46b9f3d6c8a51ba863a9
#
_entry.id   7f45ee3b345d46b9f3d6c8a51ba863a9
#
_cell.length_a   1.000
_cell.length_b   1.000
_cell.length_c   1.000
_cell.angle_alpha   90.00
_cell.angle_beta   90.00
_cell.angle_gamma   90.00
#
_symmetry.space_group_name_H-M   'P 1'
#
loop_
_entity.id
_entity.type
_entity.pdbx_description
1 polymer ?
#
loop_
_entity_poly.entity_id
_entity_poly.type
_entity_poly.pdbx_seq_one_letter_code
_entity_poly.pdbx_strand_id
1 'polypeptide(L)'
;MGICGYNRAERRGEIHSCPDHYGGSKSRRRPDSFNGQDITLLGITERAKLGIGYAFQQPPRFKGLTVRRLLSLAHGSELPEDACCAYLTNVGLCSKDYLNREVDASLSGGEVKRIEIATLMARDLKLAIYDEPEAGIDLWSFTMLVDSFRALSAK
;
A
#
# COMPACT_ATOMS: atom_id res chain seq x y z
N MET A 1 5.94 -2.89 13.54
CA MET A 1 5.68 -2.54 12.14
C MET A 1 6.08 -1.09 11.91
N GLY A 2 6.96 -0.79 10.94
CA GLY A 2 7.35 0.58 10.60
C GLY A 2 6.40 1.14 9.53
N ILE A 3 5.84 2.34 9.76
CA ILE A 3 5.05 3.08 8.77
C ILE A 3 5.92 4.23 8.29
N CYS A 4 6.18 4.31 7.00
CA CYS A 4 6.90 5.40 6.37
C CYS A 4 5.98 6.11 5.37
N GLY A 5 5.71 7.39 5.63
CA GLY A 5 5.01 8.26 4.68
C GLY A 5 6.03 9.03 3.86
N TYR A 6 5.93 8.97 2.55
CA TYR A 6 6.76 9.74 1.64
C TYR A 6 5.97 10.94 1.13
N ASN A 7 6.38 12.14 1.53
CA ASN A 7 5.81 13.38 1.01
C ASN A 7 6.82 14.01 0.04
N ARG A 8 6.40 14.28 -1.18
CA ARG A 8 7.21 14.86 -2.27
C ARG A 8 7.76 16.25 -1.94
N ALA A 9 7.27 16.91 -0.88
CA ALA A 9 7.71 18.23 -0.46
C ALA A 9 9.05 18.24 0.30
N GLU A 10 9.51 17.13 0.85
CA GLU A 10 10.78 17.01 1.56
C GLU A 10 11.91 16.51 0.66
N ARG A 11 12.15 17.22 -0.45
CA ARG A 11 13.35 17.00 -1.26
C ARG A 11 14.58 17.62 -0.59
N ARG A 12 15.06 16.99 0.46
CA ARG A 12 16.47 17.12 0.90
C ARG A 12 16.88 15.83 1.60
N GLY A 13 16.99 14.77 0.85
CA GLY A 13 17.45 13.46 1.30
C GLY A 13 17.19 12.46 0.19
N GLU A 14 18.10 12.42 -0.76
CA GLU A 14 18.01 11.74 -2.04
C GLU A 14 17.66 10.27 -1.93
N ILE A 15 16.46 9.89 -2.40
CA ILE A 15 16.23 8.57 -2.96
C ILE A 15 16.08 8.77 -4.46
N HIS A 16 17.20 8.70 -5.17
CA HIS A 16 17.20 8.66 -6.62
C HIS A 16 17.01 7.23 -7.09
N SER A 17 15.80 6.93 -7.55
CA SER A 17 15.58 5.81 -8.48
C SER A 17 15.11 6.39 -9.82
N CYS A 18 16.04 6.92 -10.60
CA CYS A 18 15.88 7.11 -12.04
C CYS A 18 17.02 6.37 -12.72
N PRO A 19 16.75 5.61 -13.80
CA PRO A 19 17.83 5.07 -14.63
C PRO A 19 18.41 6.21 -15.46
N ASP A 20 19.53 6.78 -15.00
CA ASP A 20 20.32 7.70 -15.80
C ASP A 20 21.06 6.92 -16.88
N HIS A 21 20.51 6.96 -18.08
CA HIS A 21 21.19 6.66 -19.32
C HIS A 21 21.93 7.91 -19.82
N TYR A 22 22.88 8.45 -19.01
CA TYR A 22 23.94 9.32 -19.54
C TYR A 22 25.09 9.35 -18.51
N GLY A 23 26.28 9.02 -19.00
CA GLY A 23 27.47 8.82 -18.20
C GLY A 23 27.91 10.04 -17.39
N GLY A 24 28.37 9.76 -16.18
CA GLY A 24 29.10 10.72 -15.39
C GLY A 24 28.68 10.75 -13.90
N SER A 25 29.57 10.23 -13.09
CA SER A 25 29.64 10.14 -11.63
C SER A 25 28.98 8.90 -11.03
N LYS A 26 29.83 8.03 -10.50
CA LYS A 26 29.45 6.94 -9.59
C LYS A 26 29.00 7.56 -8.28
N SER A 27 27.73 7.94 -8.17
CA SER A 27 27.11 8.21 -6.90
C SER A 27 27.21 6.90 -6.11
N ARG A 28 27.89 6.93 -4.97
CA ARG A 28 27.92 5.81 -4.03
C ARG A 28 26.51 5.67 -3.47
N ARG A 29 25.65 4.88 -4.13
CA ARG A 29 24.35 4.51 -3.57
C ARG A 29 24.64 3.75 -2.28
N ARG A 30 24.08 4.20 -1.18
CA ARG A 30 24.10 3.42 0.05
C ARG A 30 23.29 2.15 -0.23
N PRO A 31 23.75 0.97 0.21
CA PRO A 31 23.00 -0.25 0.04
C PRO A 31 21.68 -0.15 0.80
N ASP A 32 20.57 -0.55 0.16
CA ASP A 32 19.28 -0.69 0.83
C ASP A 32 19.37 -1.92 1.74
N SER A 33 19.08 -1.78 3.01
CA SER A 33 19.04 -2.91 3.94
C SER A 33 17.68 -2.99 4.63
N PHE A 34 17.19 -4.21 4.82
CA PHE A 34 15.96 -4.49 5.53
C PHE A 34 16.16 -5.67 6.48
N ASN A 35 15.94 -5.46 7.78
CA ASN A 35 16.21 -6.45 8.84
C ASN A 35 17.62 -7.07 8.78
N GLY A 36 18.63 -6.26 8.45
CA GLY A 36 20.03 -6.71 8.34
C GLY A 36 20.38 -7.43 7.03
N GLN A 37 19.42 -7.62 6.12
CA GLN A 37 19.63 -8.19 4.80
C GLN A 37 19.80 -7.07 3.77
N ASP A 38 20.80 -7.16 2.90
CA ASP A 38 20.95 -6.28 1.74
C ASP A 38 19.86 -6.63 0.70
N ILE A 39 19.01 -5.65 0.38
CA ILE A 39 17.90 -5.80 -0.57
C ILE A 39 18.13 -4.95 -1.83
N THR A 40 19.31 -4.37 -2.01
CA THR A 40 19.61 -3.42 -3.09
C THR A 40 19.30 -3.98 -4.47
N LEU A 41 19.64 -5.26 -4.70
CA LEU A 41 19.43 -5.93 -5.98
C LEU A 41 18.13 -6.73 -6.07
N LEU A 42 17.34 -6.78 -4.99
CA LEU A 42 16.09 -7.54 -4.99
C LEU A 42 15.01 -6.84 -5.82
N GLY A 43 14.32 -7.63 -6.65
CA GLY A 43 13.16 -7.19 -7.41
C GLY A 43 11.93 -6.93 -6.52
N ILE A 44 10.90 -6.31 -7.11
CA ILE A 44 9.65 -5.96 -6.39
C ILE A 44 9.02 -7.19 -5.75
N THR A 45 8.95 -8.31 -6.47
CA THR A 45 8.35 -9.56 -5.98
C THR A 45 9.09 -10.12 -4.77
N GLU A 46 10.43 -10.06 -4.79
CA GLU A 46 11.27 -10.55 -3.69
C GLU A 46 11.13 -9.65 -2.47
N ARG A 47 11.13 -8.34 -2.66
CA ARG A 47 10.87 -7.36 -1.59
C ARG A 47 9.48 -7.56 -0.98
N ALA A 48 8.46 -7.83 -1.79
CA ALA A 48 7.10 -8.11 -1.32
C ALA A 48 7.03 -9.39 -0.47
N LYS A 49 7.78 -10.44 -0.85
CA LYS A 49 7.88 -11.70 -0.07
C LYS A 49 8.58 -11.51 1.28
N LEU A 50 9.45 -10.52 1.42
CA LEU A 50 10.05 -10.15 2.69
C LEU A 50 9.09 -9.41 3.65
N GLY A 51 7.87 -9.12 3.19
CA GLY A 51 6.88 -8.40 3.97
C GLY A 51 6.94 -6.88 3.79
N ILE A 52 7.49 -6.39 2.67
CA ILE A 52 7.46 -4.98 2.30
C ILE A 52 6.21 -4.74 1.45
N GLY A 53 5.33 -3.85 1.90
CA GLY A 53 4.15 -3.38 1.16
C GLY A 53 4.35 -1.96 0.66
N TYR A 54 3.75 -1.64 -0.48
CA TYR A 54 3.78 -0.32 -1.08
C TYR A 54 2.37 0.07 -1.55
N ALA A 55 1.90 1.25 -1.12
CA ALA A 55 0.69 1.88 -1.62
C ALA A 55 1.08 2.96 -2.62
N PHE A 56 0.61 2.84 -3.84
CA PHE A 56 0.98 3.72 -4.94
C PHE A 56 0.23 5.06 -4.87
N GLN A 57 0.83 6.12 -5.36
CA GLN A 57 0.15 7.41 -5.54
C GLN A 57 -1.13 7.25 -6.39
N GLN A 58 -1.05 6.46 -7.47
CA GLN A 58 -2.20 6.05 -8.27
C GLN A 58 -2.41 4.53 -8.10
N PRO A 59 -3.43 4.11 -7.32
CA PRO A 59 -3.67 2.69 -7.08
C PRO A 59 -4.01 1.95 -8.37
N PRO A 60 -3.50 0.74 -8.54
CA PRO A 60 -3.83 -0.08 -9.71
C PRO A 60 -5.30 -0.54 -9.67
N ARG A 61 -5.89 -0.68 -10.84
CA ARG A 61 -7.24 -1.24 -11.02
C ARG A 61 -7.14 -2.66 -11.53
N PHE A 62 -8.00 -3.53 -11.04
CA PHE A 62 -7.98 -4.97 -11.34
C PHE A 62 -9.31 -5.40 -11.96
N LYS A 63 -9.47 -5.16 -13.27
CA LYS A 63 -10.67 -5.59 -14.00
C LYS A 63 -10.92 -7.09 -13.84
N GLY A 64 -12.16 -7.46 -13.53
CA GLY A 64 -12.55 -8.85 -13.30
C GLY A 64 -12.24 -9.38 -11.89
N LEU A 65 -11.66 -8.57 -10.99
CA LEU A 65 -11.48 -8.93 -9.59
C LEU A 65 -12.42 -8.15 -8.69
N THR A 66 -13.20 -8.86 -7.87
CA THR A 66 -13.99 -8.23 -6.81
C THR A 66 -13.11 -7.83 -5.63
N VAL A 67 -13.57 -6.87 -4.85
CA VAL A 67 -12.89 -6.43 -3.62
C VAL A 67 -12.64 -7.61 -2.67
N ARG A 68 -13.62 -8.49 -2.48
CA ARG A 68 -13.48 -9.73 -1.68
C ARG A 68 -12.33 -10.58 -2.18
N ARG A 69 -12.28 -10.84 -3.50
CA ARG A 69 -11.23 -11.66 -4.09
C ARG A 69 -9.86 -11.02 -3.96
N LEU A 70 -9.78 -9.70 -4.12
CA LEU A 70 -8.54 -8.95 -3.96
C LEU A 70 -8.01 -9.01 -2.52
N LEU A 71 -8.88 -8.87 -1.50
CA LEU A 71 -8.51 -9.00 -0.09
C LEU A 71 -7.99 -10.42 0.22
N SER A 72 -8.67 -11.46 -0.27
CA SER A 72 -8.25 -12.86 -0.08
C SER A 72 -6.90 -13.13 -0.74
N LEU A 73 -6.66 -12.62 -1.96
CA LEU A 73 -5.37 -12.73 -2.64
C LEU A 73 -4.26 -12.01 -1.86
N ALA A 74 -4.55 -10.84 -1.32
CA ALA A 74 -3.60 -10.08 -0.52
C ALA A 74 -3.24 -10.80 0.79
N HIS A 75 -4.22 -11.43 1.43
CA HIS A 75 -4.02 -12.22 2.65
C HIS A 75 -3.25 -13.53 2.40
N GLY A 76 -3.32 -14.06 1.18
CA GLY A 76 -2.69 -15.34 0.82
C GLY A 76 -3.56 -16.57 1.06
N SER A 77 -4.78 -16.40 1.56
CA SER A 77 -5.79 -17.45 1.73
C SER A 77 -7.19 -16.88 1.61
N GLU A 78 -8.20 -17.72 1.44
CA GLU A 78 -9.58 -17.27 1.39
C GLU A 78 -10.00 -16.67 2.73
N LEU A 79 -10.50 -15.43 2.70
CA LEU A 79 -10.97 -14.73 3.88
C LEU A 79 -12.47 -14.96 4.07
N PRO A 80 -12.94 -15.22 5.31
CA PRO A 80 -14.35 -15.19 5.64
C PRO A 80 -14.91 -13.78 5.43
N GLU A 81 -16.19 -13.69 5.17
CA GLU A 81 -16.86 -12.42 4.87
C GLU A 81 -16.70 -11.39 5.98
N ASP A 82 -16.83 -11.81 7.22
CA ASP A 82 -16.67 -10.93 8.39
C ASP A 82 -15.29 -10.28 8.46
N ALA A 83 -14.23 -11.02 8.12
CA ALA A 83 -12.88 -10.48 8.07
C ALA A 83 -12.72 -9.45 6.93
N CYS A 84 -13.27 -9.74 5.76
CA CYS A 84 -13.29 -8.77 4.66
C CYS A 84 -14.07 -7.50 5.05
N CYS A 85 -15.22 -7.65 5.73
CA CYS A 85 -16.02 -6.54 6.22
C CYS A 85 -15.24 -5.68 7.21
N ALA A 86 -14.48 -6.31 8.13
CA ALA A 86 -13.66 -5.58 9.09
C ALA A 86 -12.58 -4.72 8.40
N TYR A 87 -11.88 -5.25 7.38
CA TYR A 87 -10.90 -4.48 6.62
C TYR A 87 -11.53 -3.28 5.90
N LEU A 88 -12.71 -3.46 5.28
CA LEU A 88 -13.42 -2.37 4.59
C LEU A 88 -13.93 -1.30 5.57
N THR A 89 -14.47 -1.71 6.70
CA THR A 89 -14.92 -0.79 7.74
C THR A 89 -13.78 0.07 8.27
N ASN A 90 -12.59 -0.51 8.47
CA ASN A 90 -11.41 0.21 8.95
C ASN A 90 -10.97 1.33 8.00
N VAL A 91 -11.27 1.22 6.71
CA VAL A 91 -10.98 2.26 5.73
C VAL A 91 -12.21 3.11 5.35
N GLY A 92 -13.30 3.00 6.12
CA GLY A 92 -14.51 3.79 5.92
C GLY A 92 -15.34 3.41 4.68
N LEU A 93 -15.30 2.16 4.26
CA LEU A 93 -16.13 1.63 3.19
C LEU A 93 -17.23 0.72 3.75
N CYS A 94 -18.48 0.90 3.24
CA CYS A 94 -19.57 0.00 3.58
C CYS A 94 -19.34 -1.37 2.94
N SER A 95 -19.17 -2.41 3.75
CA SER A 95 -18.89 -3.76 3.24
C SER A 95 -19.97 -4.32 2.33
N LYS A 96 -21.26 -4.05 2.64
CA LYS A 96 -22.40 -4.52 1.84
C LYS A 96 -22.37 -4.01 0.41
N ASP A 97 -21.90 -2.77 0.22
CA ASP A 97 -21.91 -2.11 -1.08
C ASP A 97 -20.67 -2.43 -1.91
N TYR A 98 -19.53 -2.73 -1.26
CA TYR A 98 -18.25 -2.84 -1.94
C TYR A 98 -17.73 -4.25 -2.10
N LEU A 99 -18.08 -5.18 -1.21
CA LEU A 99 -17.46 -6.51 -1.15
C LEU A 99 -17.49 -7.27 -2.48
N ASN A 100 -18.62 -7.20 -3.19
CA ASN A 100 -18.84 -7.88 -4.46
C ASN A 100 -18.62 -7.00 -5.70
N ARG A 101 -18.21 -5.73 -5.51
CA ARG A 101 -17.89 -4.84 -6.63
C ARG A 101 -16.54 -5.18 -7.22
N GLU A 102 -16.42 -5.04 -8.53
CA GLU A 102 -15.11 -5.12 -9.21
C GLU A 102 -14.27 -3.87 -8.92
N VAL A 103 -12.95 -4.07 -8.87
CA VAL A 103 -12.00 -2.96 -8.69
C VAL A 103 -11.64 -2.37 -10.06
N ASP A 104 -12.62 -1.80 -10.71
CA ASP A 104 -12.55 -1.28 -12.08
C ASP A 104 -12.70 0.24 -12.16
N ALA A 105 -13.01 0.75 -13.36
CA ALA A 105 -13.18 2.17 -13.63
C ALA A 105 -14.45 2.79 -13.02
N SER A 106 -15.39 1.99 -12.53
CA SER A 106 -16.62 2.48 -11.88
C SER A 106 -16.36 3.04 -10.47
N LEU A 107 -15.22 2.68 -9.85
CA LEU A 107 -14.83 3.20 -8.56
C LEU A 107 -14.12 4.55 -8.69
N SER A 108 -14.43 5.47 -7.78
CA SER A 108 -13.70 6.74 -7.66
C SER A 108 -12.23 6.51 -7.23
N GLY A 109 -11.37 7.51 -7.45
CA GLY A 109 -9.97 7.43 -7.01
C GLY A 109 -9.82 7.19 -5.50
N GLY A 110 -10.63 7.88 -4.69
CA GLY A 110 -10.63 7.73 -3.24
C GLY A 110 -11.12 6.35 -2.77
N GLU A 111 -12.10 5.75 -3.46
CA GLU A 111 -12.55 4.38 -3.16
C GLU A 111 -11.47 3.35 -3.46
N VAL A 112 -10.83 3.45 -4.63
CA VAL A 112 -9.72 2.55 -4.99
C VAL A 112 -8.56 2.69 -4.04
N LYS A 113 -8.22 3.92 -3.63
CA LYS A 113 -7.16 4.18 -2.64
C LYS A 113 -7.46 3.51 -1.29
N ARG A 114 -8.68 3.62 -0.80
CA ARG A 114 -9.11 2.96 0.44
C ARG A 114 -9.09 1.44 0.32
N ILE A 115 -9.52 0.89 -0.82
CA ILE A 115 -9.42 -0.56 -1.09
C ILE A 115 -7.95 -1.01 -1.12
N GLU A 116 -7.04 -0.24 -1.74
CA GLU A 116 -5.60 -0.53 -1.72
C GLU A 116 -5.06 -0.60 -0.29
N ILE A 117 -5.41 0.37 0.56
CA ILE A 117 -5.01 0.37 1.97
C ILE A 117 -5.57 -0.83 2.71
N ALA A 118 -6.84 -1.19 2.49
CA ALA A 118 -7.44 -2.39 3.06
C ALA A 118 -6.69 -3.67 2.63
N THR A 119 -6.22 -3.75 1.38
CA THR A 119 -5.41 -4.90 0.92
C THR A 119 -4.04 -4.96 1.60
N LEU A 120 -3.41 -3.82 1.87
CA LEU A 120 -2.17 -3.78 2.65
C LEU A 120 -2.39 -4.21 4.10
N MET A 121 -3.53 -3.84 4.70
CA MET A 121 -3.90 -4.28 6.05
C MET A 121 -4.18 -5.78 6.14
N ALA A 122 -4.67 -6.40 5.06
CA ALA A 122 -4.93 -7.83 4.99
C ALA A 122 -3.64 -8.67 4.87
N ARG A 123 -2.50 -8.05 4.52
CA ARG A 123 -1.19 -8.71 4.43
C ARG A 123 -0.46 -8.68 5.76
N ASP A 124 0.31 -9.72 6.03
CA ASP A 124 1.28 -9.72 7.15
C ASP A 124 2.54 -8.95 6.73
N LEU A 125 2.50 -7.63 6.88
CA LEU A 125 3.59 -6.74 6.50
C LEU A 125 4.50 -6.41 7.68
N LYS A 126 5.81 -6.43 7.41
CA LYS A 126 6.84 -5.93 8.32
C LYS A 126 7.14 -4.45 8.11
N LEU A 127 6.91 -3.96 6.89
CA LEU A 127 7.06 -2.57 6.50
C LEU A 127 5.99 -2.22 5.48
N ALA A 128 5.26 -1.13 5.71
CA ALA A 128 4.34 -0.57 4.73
C ALA A 128 4.79 0.86 4.37
N ILE A 129 4.91 1.11 3.08
CA ILE A 129 5.28 2.41 2.51
C ILE A 129 4.03 2.97 1.82
N TYR A 130 3.68 4.20 2.13
CA TYR A 130 2.52 4.88 1.55
C TYR A 130 3.01 6.13 0.80
N ASP A 131 2.69 6.20 -0.48
CA ASP A 131 3.01 7.33 -1.34
C ASP A 131 1.77 8.22 -1.49
N GLU A 132 1.80 9.40 -0.86
CA GLU A 132 0.70 10.37 -0.82
C GLU A 132 -0.66 9.72 -0.46
N PRO A 133 -0.78 9.08 0.72
CA PRO A 133 -2.00 8.32 1.07
C PRO A 133 -3.25 9.21 1.18
N GLU A 134 -3.08 10.52 1.36
CA GLU A 134 -4.15 11.52 1.42
C GLU A 134 -4.69 11.94 0.05
N ALA A 135 -3.98 11.62 -1.04
CA ALA A 135 -4.36 12.08 -2.38
C ALA A 135 -5.73 11.51 -2.81
N GLY A 136 -6.69 12.40 -3.04
CA GLY A 136 -8.05 12.04 -3.47
C GLY A 136 -8.97 11.47 -2.38
N ILE A 137 -8.58 11.61 -1.11
CA ILE A 137 -9.38 11.19 0.05
C ILE A 137 -9.93 12.44 0.75
N ASP A 138 -11.21 12.41 1.11
CA ASP A 138 -11.83 13.48 1.89
C ASP A 138 -11.31 13.50 3.35
N LEU A 139 -11.41 14.65 4.01
CA LEU A 139 -10.86 14.89 5.34
C LEU A 139 -11.39 13.92 6.42
N TRP A 140 -12.67 13.52 6.32
CA TRP A 140 -13.27 12.59 7.27
C TRP A 140 -12.72 11.17 7.11
N SER A 141 -12.66 10.70 5.87
CA SER A 141 -12.07 9.39 5.53
C SER A 141 -10.58 9.34 5.87
N PHE A 142 -9.85 10.46 5.74
CA PHE A 142 -8.44 10.54 6.11
C PHE A 142 -8.23 10.33 7.61
N THR A 143 -9.09 10.88 8.47
CA THR A 143 -9.00 10.66 9.92
C THR A 143 -9.12 9.18 10.27
N MET A 144 -10.06 8.45 9.65
CA MET A 144 -10.22 7.00 9.85
C MET A 144 -8.98 6.22 9.40
N LEU A 145 -8.34 6.65 8.29
CA LEU A 145 -7.09 6.06 7.83
C LEU A 145 -5.95 6.25 8.81
N VAL A 146 -5.82 7.44 9.38
CA VAL A 146 -4.80 7.73 10.41
C VAL A 146 -4.97 6.80 11.61
N ASP A 147 -6.19 6.58 12.06
CA ASP A 147 -6.47 5.67 13.18
C ASP A 147 -6.15 4.21 12.82
N SER A 148 -6.44 3.81 11.57
CA SER A 148 -6.06 2.49 11.05
C SER A 148 -4.54 2.31 11.02
N PHE A 149 -3.79 3.33 10.60
CA PHE A 149 -2.32 3.29 10.61
C PHE A 149 -1.74 3.22 12.03
N ARG A 150 -2.33 3.95 12.98
CA ARG A 150 -1.94 3.85 14.40
C ARG A 150 -2.18 2.44 14.94
N ALA A 151 -3.32 1.82 14.63
CA ALA A 151 -3.62 0.46 15.04
C ALA A 151 -2.66 -0.57 14.42
N LEU A 152 -2.20 -0.35 13.18
CA LEU A 152 -1.20 -1.20 12.54
C LEU A 152 0.19 -1.06 13.15
N SER A 153 0.58 0.15 13.56
CA SER A 153 1.90 0.40 14.17
C SER A 153 2.00 -0.11 15.61
N ALA A 154 0.89 -0.39 16.26
CA ALA A 154 0.85 -0.90 17.64
C ALA A 154 0.98 -2.45 17.74
N LYS A 155 1.01 -3.16 16.61
CA LYS A 155 1.27 -4.61 16.52
C LYS A 155 2.75 -4.88 16.28
#